data_c32eddfd5919749612faf3a08304ce40
#
_entry.id   c32eddfd5919749612faf3a08304ce40
#
_cell.length_a   1.000
_cell.length_b   1.000
_cell.length_c   1.000
_cell.angle_alpha   90.00
_cell.angle_beta   90.00
_cell.angle_gamma   90.00
#
_symmetry.space_group_name_H-M   'P 1'
#
loop_
_entity.id
_entity.type
_entity.pdbx_description
1 polymer ?
#
loop_
_entity_poly.entity_id
_entity_poly.type
_entity_poly.pdbx_seq_one_letter_code
_entity_poly.pdbx_strand_id
1 'polypeptide(L)'
;DVTIEKETHDVAALAVQGPTSCAALMEAGLVDIDRLKPFDIGYMTLNGMELMISRTGFTGDLGYEVWTHPDRALDLWDLIFSVKEQGLFDIRPTGLGALDMVRIEAGFIMPGDDFNTAETAVRADRVRSPYELGLGWLVDLEKPYFTGKQALIAENREPAKQRLVRLVVEGNKPPTDAFLYDQKGGSRIGTIKSCVWSPILKTNVALADIEFQKGYWTFTQKDDVMRFYKNKESFAKRVSELIRKGF
;
A
#
# COMPACT_ATOMS: atom_id res chain seq x y z
N ASP A 1 -23.17 21.08 10.16
CA ASP A 1 -23.24 19.98 11.13
C ASP A 1 -22.89 18.68 10.41
N VAL A 2 -22.13 17.83 11.06
CA VAL A 2 -21.74 16.52 10.58
C VAL A 2 -22.11 15.51 11.66
N THR A 3 -22.80 14.44 11.29
CA THR A 3 -23.07 13.28 12.15
C THR A 3 -22.03 12.20 11.85
N ILE A 4 -21.43 11.64 12.89
CA ILE A 4 -20.47 10.54 12.78
C ILE A 4 -21.08 9.34 13.51
N GLU A 5 -21.26 8.24 12.77
CA GLU A 5 -21.79 6.98 13.30
C GLU A 5 -20.74 5.89 13.16
N LYS A 6 -20.68 5.01 14.14
CA LYS A 6 -19.75 3.88 14.14
C LYS A 6 -20.47 2.61 13.67
N GLU A 7 -20.17 2.15 12.47
CA GLU A 7 -20.79 0.99 11.82
C GLU A 7 -19.91 -0.28 11.84
N THR A 8 -18.91 -0.35 12.72
CA THR A 8 -17.92 -1.45 12.72
C THR A 8 -18.56 -2.84 12.85
N HIS A 9 -19.71 -2.95 13.51
CA HIS A 9 -20.42 -4.20 13.71
C HIS A 9 -21.55 -4.44 12.71
N ASP A 10 -21.82 -3.46 11.86
CA ASP A 10 -22.95 -3.47 10.93
C ASP A 10 -22.52 -3.75 9.49
N VAL A 11 -21.20 -3.89 9.27
CA VAL A 11 -20.63 -4.19 7.96
C VAL A 11 -19.63 -5.34 8.02
N ALA A 12 -19.63 -6.17 6.98
CA ALA A 12 -18.61 -7.15 6.69
C ALA A 12 -18.05 -6.89 5.29
N ALA A 13 -16.76 -7.16 5.07
CA ALA A 13 -16.12 -6.92 3.79
C ALA A 13 -15.23 -8.08 3.38
N LEU A 14 -15.19 -8.36 2.07
CA LEU A 14 -14.25 -9.27 1.44
C LEU A 14 -13.43 -8.50 0.40
N ALA A 15 -12.10 -8.55 0.53
CA ALA A 15 -11.19 -8.01 -0.47
C ALA A 15 -10.87 -9.09 -1.51
N VAL A 16 -11.25 -8.88 -2.76
CA VAL A 16 -10.96 -9.76 -3.90
C VAL A 16 -9.93 -9.08 -4.78
N GLN A 17 -8.72 -9.59 -4.76
CA GLN A 17 -7.55 -8.94 -5.33
C GLN A 17 -6.85 -9.82 -6.37
N GLY A 18 -6.23 -9.20 -7.36
CA GLY A 18 -5.47 -9.84 -8.41
C GLY A 18 -5.98 -9.49 -9.82
N PRO A 19 -5.21 -9.79 -10.86
CA PRO A 19 -5.49 -9.35 -12.23
C PRO A 19 -6.81 -9.87 -12.80
N THR A 20 -7.30 -11.00 -12.29
CA THR A 20 -8.57 -11.61 -12.72
C THR A 20 -9.75 -11.29 -11.81
N SER A 21 -9.56 -10.47 -10.76
CA SER A 21 -10.59 -10.16 -9.76
C SER A 21 -11.87 -9.60 -10.37
N CYS A 22 -11.76 -8.69 -11.34
CA CYS A 22 -12.92 -8.13 -12.04
C CYS A 22 -13.74 -9.24 -12.75
N ALA A 23 -13.07 -10.06 -13.56
CA ALA A 23 -13.72 -11.11 -14.33
C ALA A 23 -14.35 -12.16 -13.40
N ALA A 24 -13.67 -12.54 -12.33
CA ALA A 24 -14.19 -13.49 -11.34
C ALA A 24 -15.44 -12.95 -10.62
N LEU A 25 -15.43 -11.70 -10.21
CA LEU A 25 -16.60 -11.07 -9.58
C LEU A 25 -17.77 -10.88 -10.55
N MET A 26 -17.50 -10.53 -11.82
CA MET A 26 -18.55 -10.44 -12.84
C MET A 26 -19.18 -11.81 -13.11
N GLU A 27 -18.39 -12.87 -13.15
CA GLU A 27 -18.89 -14.25 -13.28
C GLU A 27 -19.74 -14.67 -12.06
N ALA A 28 -19.38 -14.21 -10.86
CA ALA A 28 -20.18 -14.37 -9.65
C ALA A 28 -21.50 -13.56 -9.68
N GLY A 29 -21.72 -12.74 -10.70
CA GLY A 29 -22.94 -11.96 -10.90
C GLY A 29 -22.84 -10.49 -10.48
N LEU A 30 -21.66 -10.00 -10.11
CA LEU A 30 -21.44 -8.58 -9.80
C LEU A 30 -21.23 -7.81 -11.11
N VAL A 31 -22.32 -7.51 -11.80
CA VAL A 31 -22.28 -6.86 -13.11
C VAL A 31 -21.88 -5.37 -13.02
N ASP A 32 -21.40 -4.82 -14.14
CA ASP A 32 -21.03 -3.40 -14.29
C ASP A 32 -19.88 -2.89 -13.39
N ILE A 33 -19.20 -3.75 -12.61
CA ILE A 33 -18.06 -3.35 -11.78
C ILE A 33 -16.81 -3.00 -12.59
N ASP A 34 -16.73 -3.45 -13.83
CA ASP A 34 -15.69 -3.08 -14.80
C ASP A 34 -15.70 -1.59 -15.14
N ARG A 35 -16.85 -0.92 -14.98
CA ARG A 35 -17.03 0.51 -15.21
C ARG A 35 -16.52 1.37 -14.05
N LEU A 36 -16.34 0.80 -12.85
CA LEU A 36 -15.80 1.52 -11.72
C LEU A 36 -14.36 1.93 -12.01
N LYS A 37 -14.05 3.22 -11.85
CA LYS A 37 -12.68 3.73 -11.88
C LYS A 37 -11.98 3.44 -10.55
N PRO A 38 -10.64 3.50 -10.47
CA PRO A 38 -9.94 3.45 -9.20
C PRO A 38 -10.52 4.45 -8.19
N PHE A 39 -10.84 3.95 -6.99
CA PHE A 39 -11.48 4.66 -5.88
C PHE A 39 -12.98 4.99 -6.05
N ASP A 40 -13.61 4.57 -7.15
CA ASP A 40 -15.06 4.65 -7.28
C ASP A 40 -15.75 3.61 -6.38
N ILE A 41 -16.97 3.96 -5.98
CA ILE A 41 -17.88 3.09 -5.21
C ILE A 41 -19.15 2.89 -6.01
N GLY A 42 -19.61 1.65 -6.09
CA GLY A 42 -20.89 1.26 -6.67
C GLY A 42 -21.78 0.53 -5.65
N TYR A 43 -23.06 0.53 -5.90
CA TYR A 43 -24.06 -0.19 -5.10
C TYR A 43 -24.89 -1.08 -5.98
N MET A 44 -25.19 -2.29 -5.50
CA MET A 44 -26.10 -3.21 -6.19
C MET A 44 -26.80 -4.15 -5.21
N THR A 45 -27.89 -4.75 -5.66
CA THR A 45 -28.54 -5.84 -4.95
C THR A 45 -28.38 -7.12 -5.74
N LEU A 46 -27.85 -8.17 -5.13
CA LEU A 46 -27.67 -9.47 -5.74
C LEU A 46 -28.14 -10.57 -4.78
N ASN A 47 -29.05 -11.43 -5.23
CA ASN A 47 -29.64 -12.50 -4.43
C ASN A 47 -30.20 -12.03 -3.07
N GLY A 48 -30.79 -10.82 -3.04
CA GLY A 48 -31.30 -10.19 -1.82
C GLY A 48 -30.21 -9.66 -0.88
N MET A 49 -28.96 -9.65 -1.29
CA MET A 49 -27.84 -8.99 -0.58
C MET A 49 -27.70 -7.56 -1.11
N GLU A 50 -27.69 -6.59 -0.23
CA GLU A 50 -27.24 -5.24 -0.53
C GLU A 50 -25.71 -5.22 -0.49
N LEU A 51 -25.11 -4.84 -1.59
CA LEU A 51 -23.65 -4.80 -1.75
C LEU A 51 -23.20 -3.38 -2.05
N MET A 52 -22.17 -2.94 -1.31
CA MET A 52 -21.36 -1.80 -1.69
C MET A 52 -20.04 -2.34 -2.21
N ILE A 53 -19.59 -1.87 -3.37
CA ILE A 53 -18.38 -2.35 -4.03
C ILE A 53 -17.48 -1.17 -4.29
N SER A 54 -16.28 -1.20 -3.75
CA SER A 54 -15.25 -0.20 -4.04
C SER A 54 -14.15 -0.82 -4.92
N ARG A 55 -13.67 -0.05 -5.91
CA ARG A 55 -12.48 -0.44 -6.67
C ARG A 55 -11.23 0.04 -5.94
N THR A 56 -10.95 -0.65 -4.86
CA THR A 56 -9.83 -0.39 -3.94
C THR A 56 -9.13 -1.68 -3.56
N GLY A 57 -7.92 -1.56 -3.02
CA GLY A 57 -7.16 -2.70 -2.52
C GLY A 57 -5.81 -2.30 -1.96
N PHE A 58 -5.15 -3.24 -1.33
CA PHE A 58 -3.88 -3.05 -0.64
C PHE A 58 -2.78 -3.98 -1.17
N THR A 59 -2.92 -4.48 -2.39
CA THR A 59 -1.97 -5.42 -3.01
C THR A 59 -1.14 -4.83 -4.14
N GLY A 60 -1.52 -3.62 -4.61
CA GLY A 60 -0.88 -2.99 -5.76
C GLY A 60 -1.33 -3.54 -7.11
N ASP A 61 -2.28 -4.46 -7.12
CA ASP A 61 -2.91 -5.03 -8.29
C ASP A 61 -4.38 -4.58 -8.41
N LEU A 62 -5.04 -4.96 -9.50
CA LEU A 62 -6.47 -4.78 -9.66
C LEU A 62 -7.19 -5.47 -8.50
N GLY A 63 -8.14 -4.79 -7.89
CA GLY A 63 -8.90 -5.34 -6.79
C GLY A 63 -10.16 -4.57 -6.47
N TYR A 64 -11.02 -5.26 -5.75
CA TYR A 64 -12.28 -4.75 -5.25
C TYR A 64 -12.47 -5.15 -3.80
N GLU A 65 -13.14 -4.29 -3.05
CA GLU A 65 -13.65 -4.61 -1.72
C GLU A 65 -15.17 -4.63 -1.81
N VAL A 66 -15.75 -5.77 -1.43
CA VAL A 66 -17.19 -6.01 -1.49
C VAL A 66 -17.73 -6.04 -0.07
N TRP A 67 -18.62 -5.12 0.24
CA TRP A 67 -19.16 -4.87 1.56
C TRP A 67 -20.63 -5.27 1.60
N THR A 68 -21.05 -5.90 2.71
CA THR A 68 -22.42 -6.32 2.95
C THR A 68 -22.74 -6.33 4.44
N HIS A 69 -24.02 -6.57 4.79
CA HIS A 69 -24.40 -6.79 6.18
C HIS A 69 -23.72 -8.06 6.74
N PRO A 70 -23.27 -8.11 8.01
CA PRO A 70 -22.57 -9.27 8.57
C PRO A 70 -23.32 -10.58 8.46
N ASP A 71 -24.64 -10.58 8.58
CA ASP A 71 -25.48 -11.78 8.45
C ASP A 71 -25.42 -12.40 7.04
N ARG A 72 -24.96 -11.65 6.06
CA ARG A 72 -24.83 -12.08 4.67
C ARG A 72 -23.37 -12.38 4.25
N ALA A 73 -22.43 -12.28 5.20
CA ALA A 73 -21.00 -12.45 4.91
C ALA A 73 -20.66 -13.83 4.36
N LEU A 74 -21.29 -14.90 4.88
CA LEU A 74 -21.10 -16.25 4.38
C LEU A 74 -21.71 -16.44 2.99
N ASP A 75 -22.89 -15.89 2.76
CA ASP A 75 -23.52 -15.94 1.43
C ASP A 75 -22.65 -15.25 0.36
N LEU A 76 -22.04 -14.12 0.72
CA LEU A 76 -21.10 -13.43 -0.16
C LEU A 76 -19.84 -14.26 -0.40
N TRP A 77 -19.29 -14.90 0.64
CA TRP A 77 -18.15 -15.79 0.50
C TRP A 77 -18.46 -16.95 -0.44
N ASP A 78 -19.58 -17.66 -0.21
CA ASP A 78 -19.99 -18.81 -1.03
C ASP A 78 -20.24 -18.40 -2.48
N LEU A 79 -20.86 -17.23 -2.69
CA LEU A 79 -21.08 -16.66 -4.02
C LEU A 79 -19.75 -16.48 -4.77
N ILE A 80 -18.75 -15.86 -4.14
CA ILE A 80 -17.43 -15.64 -4.76
C ILE A 80 -16.72 -16.97 -5.02
N PHE A 81 -16.77 -17.90 -4.08
CA PHE A 81 -16.10 -19.19 -4.23
C PHE A 81 -16.83 -20.15 -5.19
N SER A 82 -18.11 -19.96 -5.48
CA SER A 82 -18.83 -20.76 -6.47
C SER A 82 -18.18 -20.73 -7.86
N VAL A 83 -17.57 -19.61 -8.22
CA VAL A 83 -16.84 -19.43 -9.48
C VAL A 83 -15.58 -20.30 -9.55
N LYS A 84 -14.92 -20.52 -8.42
CA LYS A 84 -13.80 -21.47 -8.29
C LYS A 84 -14.26 -22.91 -8.45
N GLU A 85 -15.39 -23.27 -7.82
CA GLU A 85 -15.94 -24.64 -7.87
C GLU A 85 -16.34 -25.03 -9.29
N GLN A 86 -16.77 -24.07 -10.09
CA GLN A 86 -17.02 -24.24 -11.52
C GLN A 86 -15.74 -24.38 -12.36
N GLY A 87 -14.57 -24.24 -11.76
CA GLY A 87 -13.29 -24.35 -12.44
C GLY A 87 -12.92 -23.18 -13.36
N LEU A 88 -13.62 -22.06 -13.23
CA LEU A 88 -13.43 -20.88 -14.09
C LEU A 88 -12.25 -20.03 -13.63
N PHE A 89 -12.05 -19.89 -12.32
CA PHE A 89 -10.98 -19.07 -11.74
C PHE A 89 -10.32 -19.77 -10.54
N ASP A 90 -9.00 -19.59 -10.38
CA ASP A 90 -8.26 -20.07 -9.22
C ASP A 90 -8.31 -19.02 -8.09
N ILE A 91 -9.38 -19.03 -7.33
CA ILE A 91 -9.59 -18.15 -6.17
C ILE A 91 -9.04 -18.84 -4.93
N ARG A 92 -8.21 -18.15 -4.14
CA ARG A 92 -7.60 -18.68 -2.92
C ARG A 92 -7.74 -17.67 -1.77
N PRO A 93 -8.06 -18.15 -0.54
CA PRO A 93 -7.94 -17.31 0.64
C PRO A 93 -6.47 -16.88 0.81
N THR A 94 -6.27 -15.62 1.20
CA THR A 94 -4.94 -15.03 1.36
C THR A 94 -4.69 -14.73 2.84
N GLY A 95 -3.56 -15.22 3.37
CA GLY A 95 -3.15 -14.91 4.74
C GLY A 95 -2.50 -13.53 4.87
N LEU A 96 -2.49 -13.00 6.11
CA LEU A 96 -1.92 -11.68 6.42
C LEU A 96 -0.44 -11.54 6.03
N GLY A 97 0.36 -12.62 6.16
CA GLY A 97 1.77 -12.58 5.73
C GLY A 97 1.94 -12.43 4.21
N ALA A 98 1.02 -13.00 3.41
CA ALA A 98 1.04 -12.80 1.97
C ALA A 98 0.57 -11.39 1.59
N LEU A 99 -0.44 -10.86 2.29
CA LEU A 99 -0.88 -9.47 2.13
C LEU A 99 0.24 -8.49 2.47
N ASP A 100 0.97 -8.71 3.57
CA ASP A 100 2.12 -7.89 3.95
C ASP A 100 3.23 -7.93 2.89
N MET A 101 3.50 -9.10 2.31
CA MET A 101 4.46 -9.22 1.22
C MET A 101 4.07 -8.37 0.01
N VAL A 102 2.86 -8.51 -0.49
CA VAL A 102 2.43 -7.80 -1.71
C VAL A 102 2.28 -6.31 -1.50
N ARG A 103 1.84 -5.85 -0.30
CA ARG A 103 1.76 -4.42 -0.01
C ARG A 103 3.15 -3.76 0.04
N ILE A 104 4.17 -4.46 0.58
CA ILE A 104 5.55 -3.96 0.59
C ILE A 104 6.13 -3.95 -0.83
N GLU A 105 5.89 -4.98 -1.64
CA GLU A 105 6.24 -4.99 -3.07
C GLU A 105 5.61 -3.80 -3.80
N ALA A 106 4.34 -3.51 -3.55
CA ALA A 106 3.63 -2.35 -4.10
C ALA A 106 4.13 -1.02 -3.50
N GLY A 107 4.73 -1.06 -2.30
CA GLY A 107 5.18 0.07 -1.49
C GLY A 107 4.05 0.80 -0.81
N PHE A 108 2.99 0.09 -0.49
CA PHE A 108 1.95 0.60 0.37
C PHE A 108 2.40 0.57 1.82
N ILE A 109 2.17 1.68 2.52
CA ILE A 109 2.62 1.91 3.87
C ILE A 109 1.51 1.61 4.88
N MET A 110 1.90 1.12 6.05
CA MET A 110 0.98 0.76 7.12
C MET A 110 1.32 1.52 8.41
N PRO A 111 0.34 2.21 9.01
CA PRO A 111 0.51 2.83 10.32
C PRO A 111 0.86 1.78 11.38
N GLY A 112 1.84 2.11 12.23
CA GLY A 112 2.32 1.19 13.27
C GLY A 112 3.54 0.36 12.82
N ASP A 113 3.55 -0.10 11.58
CA ASP A 113 4.68 -0.86 11.03
C ASP A 113 5.72 0.07 10.38
N ASP A 114 5.30 0.85 9.39
CA ASP A 114 6.22 1.67 8.61
C ASP A 114 6.42 3.07 9.19
N PHE A 115 5.41 3.60 9.89
CA PHE A 115 5.49 4.92 10.52
C PHE A 115 4.55 5.03 11.74
N ASN A 116 4.89 5.96 12.63
CA ASN A 116 4.05 6.27 13.78
C ASN A 116 3.10 7.44 13.45
N THR A 117 1.85 7.29 13.87
CA THR A 117 0.85 8.37 13.82
C THR A 117 0.95 9.25 15.07
N ALA A 118 0.33 10.42 15.05
CA ALA A 118 0.26 11.30 16.21
C ALA A 118 -0.47 10.65 17.42
N GLU A 119 -1.39 9.72 17.13
CA GLU A 119 -2.14 8.99 18.15
C GLU A 119 -1.28 7.95 18.89
N THR A 120 -0.38 7.28 18.16
CA THR A 120 0.41 6.15 18.71
C THR A 120 1.81 6.54 19.14
N ALA A 121 2.32 7.68 18.71
CA ALA A 121 3.67 8.11 19.03
C ALA A 121 3.76 8.66 20.46
N VAL A 122 4.64 8.07 21.26
CA VAL A 122 4.97 8.57 22.62
C VAL A 122 5.69 9.93 22.56
N ARG A 123 6.42 10.18 21.49
CA ARG A 123 7.22 11.40 21.30
C ARG A 123 6.89 12.02 19.95
N ALA A 124 6.70 13.34 19.94
CA ALA A 124 6.33 14.10 18.74
C ALA A 124 7.35 13.97 17.58
N ASP A 125 8.64 13.82 17.89
CA ASP A 125 9.70 13.63 16.89
C ASP A 125 9.63 12.25 16.18
N ARG A 126 8.78 11.34 16.64
CA ARG A 126 8.54 10.03 16.02
C ARG A 126 7.39 10.01 15.04
N VAL A 127 6.54 11.03 15.06
CA VAL A 127 5.46 11.18 14.07
C VAL A 127 6.06 11.50 12.70
N ARG A 128 5.43 11.00 11.65
CA ARG A 128 5.79 11.31 10.27
C ARG A 128 4.74 12.17 9.61
N SER A 129 5.20 13.20 8.93
CA SER A 129 4.33 14.04 8.12
C SER A 129 4.02 13.42 6.75
N PRO A 130 2.98 13.86 6.05
CA PRO A 130 2.73 13.44 4.67
C PRO A 130 3.93 13.67 3.75
N TYR A 131 4.71 14.73 3.95
CA TYR A 131 5.89 15.02 3.12
C TYR A 131 7.02 14.01 3.37
N GLU A 132 7.24 13.62 4.61
CA GLU A 132 8.23 12.60 4.98
C GLU A 132 7.84 11.20 4.47
N LEU A 133 6.54 10.92 4.36
CA LEU A 133 5.99 9.67 3.82
C LEU A 133 5.91 9.63 2.28
N GLY A 134 6.23 10.73 1.60
CA GLY A 134 6.06 10.82 0.14
C GLY A 134 4.62 11.01 -0.30
N LEU A 135 3.72 11.37 0.62
CA LEU A 135 2.28 11.59 0.40
C LEU A 135 1.93 13.07 0.29
N GLY A 136 2.93 13.95 0.12
CA GLY A 136 2.70 15.40 0.00
C GLY A 136 1.74 15.80 -1.13
N TRP A 137 1.63 14.97 -2.17
CA TRP A 137 0.69 15.17 -3.27
C TRP A 137 -0.79 15.05 -2.86
N LEU A 138 -1.09 14.47 -1.70
CA LEU A 138 -2.44 14.42 -1.12
C LEU A 138 -2.78 15.68 -0.32
N VAL A 139 -1.79 16.53 -0.03
CA VAL A 139 -1.98 17.73 0.78
C VAL A 139 -2.41 18.89 -0.12
N ASP A 140 -3.68 19.27 -0.01
CA ASP A 140 -4.22 20.43 -0.71
C ASP A 140 -4.14 21.69 0.18
N LEU A 141 -3.09 22.46 -0.01
CA LEU A 141 -2.88 23.71 0.72
C LEU A 141 -3.80 24.84 0.27
N GLU A 142 -4.50 24.73 -0.85
CA GLU A 142 -5.46 25.72 -1.33
C GLU A 142 -6.80 25.65 -0.58
N LYS A 143 -7.11 24.53 0.09
CA LYS A 143 -8.29 24.43 0.95
C LYS A 143 -8.30 25.57 1.98
N PRO A 144 -9.46 26.22 2.22
CA PRO A 144 -9.53 27.37 3.14
C PRO A 144 -9.02 27.04 4.53
N TYR A 145 -9.42 25.87 5.06
CA TYR A 145 -9.05 25.43 6.40
C TYR A 145 -9.07 23.91 6.53
N PHE A 146 -8.09 23.38 7.26
CA PHE A 146 -8.08 22.03 7.84
C PHE A 146 -7.08 21.98 9.00
N THR A 147 -7.28 21.04 9.92
CA THR A 147 -6.39 20.85 11.07
C THR A 147 -4.99 20.47 10.62
N GLY A 148 -3.99 21.25 11.07
CA GLY A 148 -2.59 21.04 10.68
C GLY A 148 -2.12 21.85 9.47
N LYS A 149 -3.00 22.59 8.76
CA LYS A 149 -2.63 23.37 7.56
C LYS A 149 -1.41 24.27 7.78
N GLN A 150 -1.37 25.03 8.88
CA GLN A 150 -0.27 25.98 9.14
C GLN A 150 1.06 25.24 9.37
N ALA A 151 1.04 24.11 10.05
CA ALA A 151 2.22 23.29 10.26
C ALA A 151 2.75 22.73 8.93
N LEU A 152 1.86 22.24 8.07
CA LEU A 152 2.22 21.70 6.76
C LEU A 152 2.72 22.81 5.79
N ILE A 153 2.17 24.02 5.86
CA ILE A 153 2.70 25.17 5.11
C ILE A 153 4.14 25.49 5.55
N ALA A 154 4.40 25.50 6.86
CA ALA A 154 5.73 25.77 7.38
C ALA A 154 6.72 24.69 6.97
N GLU A 155 6.32 23.41 7.10
CA GLU A 155 7.15 22.26 6.74
C GLU A 155 7.46 22.19 5.24
N ASN A 156 6.49 22.52 4.37
CA ASN A 156 6.68 22.51 2.91
C ASN A 156 7.72 23.52 2.41
N ARG A 157 8.14 24.48 3.25
CA ARG A 157 9.19 25.46 2.93
C ARG A 157 10.59 24.92 3.18
N GLU A 158 10.71 23.85 3.93
CA GLU A 158 11.98 23.24 4.34
C GLU A 158 12.10 21.84 3.71
N PRO A 159 13.31 21.36 3.43
CA PRO A 159 13.50 19.96 3.06
C PRO A 159 13.05 19.04 4.19
N ALA A 160 12.36 17.96 3.85
CA ALA A 160 11.97 16.96 4.84
C ALA A 160 13.20 16.40 5.55
N LYS A 161 13.15 16.32 6.88
CA LYS A 161 14.29 15.83 7.71
C LYS A 161 14.48 14.34 7.57
N GLN A 162 13.41 13.62 7.31
CA GLN A 162 13.40 12.18 7.10
C GLN A 162 12.53 11.87 5.88
N ARG A 163 12.75 10.71 5.31
CA ARG A 163 11.95 10.25 4.18
C ARG A 163 11.79 8.74 4.20
N LEU A 164 10.58 8.29 4.02
CA LEU A 164 10.31 6.88 3.76
C LEU A 164 10.67 6.56 2.31
N VAL A 165 11.49 5.55 2.12
CA VAL A 165 12.00 5.12 0.82
C VAL A 165 11.82 3.63 0.63
N ARG A 166 11.79 3.20 -0.63
CA ARG A 166 11.84 1.78 -1.00
C ARG A 166 13.28 1.37 -1.26
N LEU A 167 13.65 0.19 -0.79
CA LEU A 167 14.98 -0.37 -0.96
C LEU A 167 14.91 -1.76 -1.56
N VAL A 168 15.92 -2.10 -2.35
CA VAL A 168 16.29 -3.47 -2.67
C VAL A 168 17.44 -3.85 -1.75
N VAL A 169 17.31 -4.96 -1.03
CA VAL A 169 18.29 -5.40 -0.05
C VAL A 169 18.88 -6.74 -0.48
N GLU A 170 20.20 -6.76 -0.68
CA GLU A 170 20.91 -8.00 -1.04
C GLU A 170 20.90 -9.00 0.12
N GLY A 171 20.92 -10.28 -0.19
CA GLY A 171 20.98 -11.36 0.79
C GLY A 171 19.82 -12.36 0.65
N ASN A 172 19.95 -13.50 1.32
CA ASN A 172 19.03 -14.61 1.19
C ASN A 172 17.84 -14.57 2.18
N LYS A 173 17.89 -13.63 3.13
CA LYS A 173 16.84 -13.48 4.15
C LYS A 173 16.51 -11.99 4.31
N PRO A 174 15.22 -11.63 4.46
CA PRO A 174 14.85 -10.27 4.81
C PRO A 174 15.45 -9.89 6.16
N PRO A 175 16.16 -8.76 6.27
CA PRO A 175 16.59 -8.25 7.55
C PRO A 175 15.40 -7.73 8.37
N THR A 176 15.45 -7.97 9.68
CA THR A 176 14.51 -7.42 10.66
C THR A 176 15.26 -6.47 11.58
N ASP A 177 14.62 -5.38 12.03
CA ASP A 177 15.18 -4.39 12.95
C ASP A 177 16.59 -3.90 12.56
N ALA A 178 16.82 -3.75 11.27
CA ALA A 178 18.13 -3.41 10.74
C ALA A 178 18.31 -1.90 10.56
N PHE A 179 19.54 -1.44 10.76
CA PHE A 179 19.93 -0.05 10.53
C PHE A 179 20.64 0.10 9.17
N LEU A 180 20.41 1.25 8.56
CA LEU A 180 21.11 1.66 7.34
C LEU A 180 22.29 2.54 7.67
N TYR A 181 23.41 2.29 7.00
CA TYR A 181 24.63 3.06 7.12
C TYR A 181 25.05 3.59 5.75
N ASP A 182 25.67 4.76 5.72
CA ASP A 182 26.18 5.38 4.49
C ASP A 182 27.29 4.52 3.83
N GLN A 183 28.06 3.82 4.64
CA GLN A 183 29.09 2.88 4.23
C GLN A 183 29.39 1.89 5.36
N LYS A 184 30.18 0.85 5.08
CA LYS A 184 30.60 -0.11 6.10
C LYS A 184 31.39 0.59 7.20
N GLY A 185 30.88 0.58 8.43
CA GLY A 185 31.45 1.25 9.58
C GLY A 185 31.26 2.77 9.60
N GLY A 186 30.42 3.30 8.74
CA GLY A 186 30.07 4.72 8.65
C GLY A 186 28.98 5.15 9.61
N SER A 187 28.36 6.30 9.30
CA SER A 187 27.27 6.85 10.11
C SER A 187 25.95 6.14 9.81
N ARG A 188 25.15 5.93 10.85
CA ARG A 188 23.78 5.47 10.67
C ARG A 188 22.96 6.56 9.98
N ILE A 189 22.30 6.20 8.90
CA ILE A 189 21.47 7.10 8.08
C ILE A 189 19.99 6.74 8.09
N GLY A 190 19.61 5.59 8.66
CA GLY A 190 18.21 5.19 8.66
C GLY A 190 17.94 3.85 9.33
N THR A 191 16.69 3.42 9.17
CA THR A 191 16.21 2.16 9.75
C THR A 191 15.27 1.48 8.76
N ILE A 192 15.42 0.17 8.56
CA ILE A 192 14.44 -0.65 7.85
C ILE A 192 13.19 -0.76 8.73
N LYS A 193 12.04 -0.50 8.13
CA LYS A 193 10.73 -0.58 8.79
C LYS A 193 10.06 -1.92 8.50
N SER A 194 9.91 -2.23 7.22
CA SER A 194 9.35 -3.48 6.75
C SER A 194 10.25 -4.07 5.68
N CYS A 195 10.45 -5.37 5.68
CA CYS A 195 11.25 -6.05 4.67
C CYS A 195 10.72 -7.47 4.42
N VAL A 196 10.57 -7.82 3.15
CA VAL A 196 10.11 -9.15 2.72
C VAL A 196 10.93 -9.65 1.55
N TRP A 197 10.98 -10.97 1.40
CA TRP A 197 11.46 -11.58 0.16
C TRP A 197 10.40 -11.45 -0.93
N SER A 198 10.76 -10.85 -2.05
CA SER A 198 9.90 -10.76 -3.23
C SER A 198 10.11 -11.97 -4.14
N PRO A 199 9.13 -12.86 -4.31
CA PRO A 199 9.21 -13.98 -5.25
C PRO A 199 9.29 -13.51 -6.71
N ILE A 200 8.65 -12.37 -7.01
CA ILE A 200 8.61 -11.80 -8.35
C ILE A 200 9.98 -11.23 -8.72
N LEU A 201 10.57 -10.45 -7.82
CA LEU A 201 11.86 -9.79 -8.05
C LEU A 201 13.06 -10.69 -7.73
N LYS A 202 12.83 -11.78 -6.98
CA LYS A 202 13.86 -12.70 -6.47
C LYS A 202 14.94 -11.98 -5.66
N THR A 203 14.50 -11.05 -4.83
CA THR A 203 15.33 -10.26 -3.91
C THR A 203 14.51 -9.79 -2.73
N ASN A 204 15.17 -9.31 -1.68
CA ASN A 204 14.46 -8.65 -0.60
C ASN A 204 14.07 -7.22 -1.01
N VAL A 205 12.85 -6.82 -0.67
CA VAL A 205 12.34 -5.46 -0.83
C VAL A 205 11.96 -4.90 0.53
N ALA A 206 12.25 -3.64 0.76
CA ALA A 206 12.05 -3.01 2.06
C ALA A 206 11.47 -1.60 1.94
N LEU A 207 10.77 -1.20 3.00
CA LEU A 207 10.45 0.19 3.31
C LEU A 207 11.38 0.63 4.44
N ALA A 208 11.96 1.81 4.32
CA ALA A 208 12.94 2.31 5.28
C ALA A 208 12.81 3.83 5.48
N ASP A 209 12.99 4.27 6.72
CA ASP A 209 13.18 5.67 7.06
C ASP A 209 14.65 6.05 6.85
N ILE A 210 14.89 7.11 6.09
CA ILE A 210 16.24 7.69 5.90
C ILE A 210 16.26 9.12 6.43
N GLU A 211 17.27 9.43 7.26
CA GLU A 211 17.52 10.77 7.76
C GLU A 211 18.25 11.60 6.71
N PHE A 212 17.70 12.77 6.38
CA PHE A 212 18.35 13.73 5.51
C PHE A 212 19.27 14.65 6.32
N GLN A 213 20.57 14.39 6.26
CA GLN A 213 21.56 15.36 6.74
C GLN A 213 22.01 16.26 5.59
N LYS A 214 22.16 17.57 5.85
CA LYS A 214 22.65 18.54 4.88
C LYS A 214 24.04 18.08 4.36
N GLY A 215 24.13 17.73 3.10
CA GLY A 215 25.36 17.19 2.50
C GLY A 215 25.28 15.72 2.04
N TYR A 216 24.38 14.91 2.60
CA TYR A 216 24.21 13.50 2.20
C TYR A 216 23.59 13.34 0.80
N TRP A 217 22.80 14.32 0.35
CA TRP A 217 22.23 14.32 -0.99
C TRP A 217 23.26 14.32 -2.11
N THR A 218 24.41 14.93 -1.88
CA THR A 218 25.50 14.98 -2.86
C THR A 218 26.25 13.66 -2.96
N PHE A 219 26.30 12.87 -1.91
CA PHE A 219 27.03 11.60 -1.89
C PHE A 219 26.18 10.44 -2.44
N THR A 220 24.90 10.39 -2.04
CA THR A 220 23.94 9.38 -2.51
C THR A 220 23.45 9.62 -3.94
N GLN A 221 23.51 10.82 -4.46
CA GLN A 221 23.12 11.09 -5.85
C GLN A 221 24.10 10.53 -6.88
N LYS A 222 25.40 10.35 -6.56
CA LYS A 222 26.36 9.98 -7.58
C LYS A 222 26.52 8.48 -7.83
N ASP A 223 26.49 7.62 -6.83
CA ASP A 223 26.77 6.20 -7.05
C ASP A 223 25.74 5.19 -6.51
N ASP A 224 25.20 5.35 -5.31
CA ASP A 224 24.32 4.35 -4.71
C ASP A 224 22.83 4.66 -4.91
N VAL A 225 22.41 5.91 -4.86
CA VAL A 225 21.04 6.31 -5.24
C VAL A 225 20.83 6.25 -6.75
N MET A 226 21.84 6.43 -7.55
CA MET A 226 21.77 6.18 -8.99
C MET A 226 21.62 4.68 -9.30
N ARG A 227 22.17 3.78 -8.53
CA ARG A 227 21.83 2.35 -8.57
C ARG A 227 20.38 2.14 -8.15
N PHE A 228 19.89 2.78 -7.12
CA PHE A 228 18.49 2.75 -6.71
C PHE A 228 17.55 3.38 -7.75
N TYR A 229 17.88 4.52 -8.33
CA TYR A 229 17.08 5.14 -9.39
C TYR A 229 17.18 4.40 -10.73
N LYS A 230 18.33 3.90 -11.11
CA LYS A 230 18.45 2.98 -12.25
C LYS A 230 17.70 1.67 -12.01
N ASN A 231 17.71 1.17 -10.79
CA ASN A 231 16.91 0.01 -10.43
C ASN A 231 15.42 0.35 -10.33
N LYS A 232 15.01 1.58 -10.01
CA LYS A 232 13.60 2.01 -10.05
C LYS A 232 13.08 2.10 -11.49
N GLU A 233 13.87 2.62 -12.44
CA GLU A 233 13.51 2.60 -13.86
C GLU A 233 13.58 1.17 -14.42
N SER A 234 14.58 0.38 -14.04
CA SER A 234 14.66 -1.04 -14.40
C SER A 234 13.60 -1.88 -13.70
N PHE A 235 13.20 -1.52 -12.48
CA PHE A 235 12.09 -2.11 -11.73
C PHE A 235 10.76 -1.81 -12.42
N ALA A 236 10.44 -0.55 -12.69
CA ALA A 236 9.23 -0.16 -13.41
C ALA A 236 9.18 -0.75 -14.83
N LYS A 237 10.34 -0.81 -15.51
CA LYS A 237 10.47 -1.44 -16.83
C LYS A 237 10.30 -2.96 -16.74
N ARG A 238 10.86 -3.61 -15.73
CA ARG A 238 10.75 -5.05 -15.51
C ARG A 238 9.35 -5.47 -15.06
N VAL A 239 8.70 -4.69 -14.21
CA VAL A 239 7.28 -4.87 -13.84
C VAL A 239 6.40 -4.69 -15.09
N SER A 240 6.64 -3.66 -15.90
CA SER A 240 5.92 -3.43 -17.16
C SER A 240 6.17 -4.55 -18.19
N GLU A 241 7.37 -5.14 -18.22
CA GLU A 241 7.69 -6.29 -19.07
C GLU A 241 7.02 -7.58 -18.58
N LEU A 242 6.92 -7.78 -17.27
CA LEU A 242 6.23 -8.93 -16.67
C LEU A 242 4.72 -8.83 -16.90
N ILE A 243 4.12 -7.66 -16.71
CA ILE A 243 2.70 -7.40 -17.01
C ILE A 243 2.41 -7.65 -18.51
N ARG A 244 3.31 -7.23 -19.43
CA ARG A 244 3.14 -7.50 -20.87
C ARG A 244 3.31 -8.97 -21.24
N LYS A 245 3.98 -9.76 -20.43
CA LYS A 245 4.19 -11.20 -20.63
C LYS A 245 3.12 -12.06 -19.96
N GLY A 246 2.10 -11.46 -19.34
CA GLY A 246 0.98 -12.18 -18.75
C GLY A 246 1.30 -12.89 -17.42
N PHE A 247 2.27 -12.36 -16.67
CA PHE A 247 2.56 -12.78 -15.30
C PHE A 247 1.97 -11.78 -14.31
#